data_5f6dad88457e6f78e0750ba7d77501bc
#
_entry.id   5f6dad88457e6f78e0750ba7d77501bc
#
_cell.length_a   1.000
_cell.length_b   1.000
_cell.length_c   1.000
_cell.angle_alpha   90.00
_cell.angle_beta   90.00
_cell.angle_gamma   90.00
#
_symmetry.space_group_name_H-M   'P 1'
#
loop_
_entity.id
_entity.type
_entity.pdbx_description
1 polymer ?
#
loop_
_entity_poly.entity_id
_entity_poly.type
_entity_poly.pdbx_seq_one_letter_code
_entity_poly.pdbx_strand_id
1 'polypeptide(L)'
;MLEKVRNYFPNAVSSNDFVRNIYQSLTPYGLSPEQIMLAHSICSDDVNAIEYPDEGKKMLGPFNLGGLNGYPFTGLTGMAAFSHHVPFDGAAMVFYAPHIGVSKEGELGKILRVGQDQSSSCCGATVLALNRLKNNEIKTGTKPEDDYQQHSLQEFLLAEKERVLNAAYPIKTATEVIFEKSGEMIDRMIRKTNFTGKYLFVIGAIIINTDWQFGSFLELRRFEEWDIEKGIRIRDLLG
;
A
#
# COMPACT_ATOMS: atom_id res chain seq x y z
N MET A 1 12.47 -18.59 -0.46
CA MET A 1 12.12 -17.22 -0.04
C MET A 1 10.71 -17.12 0.50
N LEU A 2 9.70 -17.63 -0.19
CA LEU A 2 8.29 -17.59 0.23
C LEU A 2 8.06 -18.14 1.66
N GLU A 3 8.69 -19.24 2.05
CA GLU A 3 8.55 -19.78 3.41
C GLU A 3 9.03 -18.81 4.48
N LYS A 4 10.15 -18.11 4.25
CA LYS A 4 10.66 -17.09 5.17
C LYS A 4 9.71 -15.89 5.28
N VAL A 5 9.12 -15.48 4.17
CA VAL A 5 8.07 -14.43 4.14
C VAL A 5 6.86 -14.89 4.96
N ARG A 6 6.41 -16.14 4.77
CA ARG A 6 5.24 -16.68 5.44
C ARG A 6 5.39 -16.87 6.97
N ASN A 7 6.62 -16.88 7.48
CA ASN A 7 6.83 -16.81 8.93
C ASN A 7 6.28 -15.52 9.56
N TYR A 8 6.18 -14.44 8.79
CA TYR A 8 5.67 -13.14 9.23
C TYR A 8 4.32 -12.79 8.58
N PHE A 9 4.09 -13.25 7.36
CA PHE A 9 2.95 -12.95 6.50
C PHE A 9 2.38 -14.25 5.91
N PRO A 10 1.59 -15.01 6.71
CA PRO A 10 1.21 -16.39 6.36
C PRO A 10 0.46 -16.53 5.03
N ASN A 11 -0.29 -15.51 4.65
CA ASN A 11 -1.11 -15.51 3.44
C ASN A 11 -0.42 -14.85 2.23
N ALA A 12 0.89 -14.55 2.34
CA ALA A 12 1.63 -13.92 1.26
C ALA A 12 1.70 -14.82 0.02
N VAL A 13 1.52 -14.20 -1.15
CA VAL A 13 1.66 -14.80 -2.47
C VAL A 13 2.64 -13.98 -3.31
N SER A 14 3.13 -14.51 -4.43
CA SER A 14 3.98 -13.74 -5.34
C SER A 14 3.22 -12.54 -5.91
N SER A 15 3.93 -11.47 -6.29
CA SER A 15 3.31 -10.30 -6.92
C SER A 15 2.51 -10.66 -8.18
N ASN A 16 3.01 -11.58 -9.00
CA ASN A 16 2.31 -12.05 -10.20
C ASN A 16 1.01 -12.78 -9.87
N ASP A 17 1.03 -13.68 -8.89
CA ASP A 17 -0.17 -14.40 -8.47
C ASP A 17 -1.17 -13.45 -7.82
N PHE A 18 -0.69 -12.47 -7.03
CA PHE A 18 -1.55 -11.45 -6.44
C PHE A 18 -2.35 -10.70 -7.51
N VAL A 19 -1.66 -10.12 -8.50
CA VAL A 19 -2.33 -9.36 -9.56
C VAL A 19 -3.28 -10.24 -10.37
N ARG A 20 -2.87 -11.48 -10.69
CA ARG A 20 -3.73 -12.43 -11.41
C ARG A 20 -4.99 -12.78 -10.61
N ASN A 21 -4.87 -13.03 -9.30
CA ASN A 21 -6.00 -13.36 -8.44
C ASN A 21 -6.98 -12.19 -8.35
N ILE A 22 -6.48 -10.95 -8.18
CA ILE A 22 -7.32 -9.75 -8.18
C ILE A 22 -8.07 -9.63 -9.50
N TYR A 23 -7.37 -9.75 -10.63
CA TYR A 23 -8.00 -9.64 -11.95
C TYR A 23 -9.07 -10.72 -12.17
N GLN A 24 -8.80 -11.97 -11.80
CA GLN A 24 -9.78 -13.06 -11.88
C GLN A 24 -11.04 -12.78 -11.04
N SER A 25 -10.89 -12.16 -9.87
CA SER A 25 -12.01 -11.79 -9.00
C SER A 25 -12.91 -10.71 -9.62
N LEU A 26 -12.43 -9.99 -10.63
CA LEU A 26 -13.21 -8.98 -11.36
C LEU A 26 -13.96 -9.54 -12.58
N THR A 27 -13.70 -10.80 -12.96
CA THR A 27 -14.37 -11.45 -14.10
C THR A 27 -15.90 -11.37 -14.07
N PRO A 28 -16.58 -11.54 -12.88
CA PRO A 28 -18.04 -11.45 -12.80
C PRO A 28 -18.63 -10.08 -13.18
N TYR A 29 -17.81 -9.02 -13.19
CA TYR A 29 -18.25 -7.67 -13.54
C TYR A 29 -18.26 -7.42 -15.06
N GLY A 30 -17.70 -8.35 -15.86
CA GLY A 30 -17.65 -8.24 -17.32
C GLY A 30 -16.78 -7.08 -17.83
N LEU A 31 -15.86 -6.57 -17.01
CA LEU A 31 -14.95 -5.47 -17.34
C LEU A 31 -13.76 -5.98 -18.15
N SER A 32 -13.44 -5.29 -19.25
CA SER A 32 -12.13 -5.43 -19.89
C SER A 32 -11.06 -4.63 -19.12
N PRO A 33 -9.77 -4.98 -19.22
CA PRO A 33 -8.70 -4.21 -18.57
C PRO A 33 -8.73 -2.72 -18.93
N GLU A 34 -9.04 -2.40 -20.17
CA GLU A 34 -9.08 -1.03 -20.70
C GLU A 34 -10.24 -0.20 -20.12
N GLN A 35 -11.20 -0.84 -19.45
CA GLN A 35 -12.29 -0.17 -18.71
C GLN A 35 -11.94 0.06 -17.24
N ILE A 36 -10.76 -0.36 -16.77
CA ILE A 36 -10.35 -0.21 -15.37
C ILE A 36 -9.30 0.88 -15.26
N MET A 37 -9.62 1.96 -14.57
CA MET A 37 -8.66 3.00 -14.20
C MET A 37 -8.05 2.67 -12.84
N LEU A 38 -6.76 2.37 -12.83
CA LEU A 38 -6.00 2.04 -11.63
C LEU A 38 -5.40 3.29 -11.01
N ALA A 39 -5.60 3.48 -9.71
CA ALA A 39 -4.74 4.31 -8.87
C ALA A 39 -4.00 3.45 -7.87
N HIS A 40 -2.74 3.77 -7.63
CA HIS A 40 -1.99 3.11 -6.58
C HIS A 40 -1.43 4.10 -5.55
N SER A 41 -1.45 3.70 -4.28
CA SER A 41 -0.81 4.38 -3.16
C SER A 41 0.25 3.45 -2.58
N ILE A 42 1.43 3.46 -3.19
CA ILE A 42 2.61 2.69 -2.80
C ILE A 42 3.77 3.65 -2.50
N CYS A 43 4.79 3.15 -1.82
CA CYS A 43 5.97 3.96 -1.51
C CYS A 43 6.70 4.39 -2.79
N SER A 44 7.26 5.59 -2.74
CA SER A 44 8.16 6.11 -3.79
C SER A 44 9.52 5.40 -3.85
N ASP A 45 9.79 4.45 -2.96
CA ASP A 45 11.00 3.61 -2.99
C ASP A 45 11.03 2.76 -4.27
N ASP A 46 12.15 2.73 -4.97
CA ASP A 46 12.37 2.05 -6.25
C ASP A 46 12.09 0.54 -6.21
N VAL A 47 12.24 -0.09 -5.05
CA VAL A 47 11.94 -1.52 -4.85
C VAL A 47 10.45 -1.87 -4.99
N ASN A 48 9.58 -0.88 -5.08
CA ASN A 48 8.15 -1.05 -5.28
C ASN A 48 7.71 -0.88 -6.73
N ALA A 49 8.64 -0.83 -7.69
CA ALA A 49 8.31 -0.91 -9.11
C ALA A 49 7.57 -2.23 -9.37
N ILE A 50 6.24 -2.16 -9.54
CA ILE A 50 5.41 -3.35 -9.76
C ILE A 50 5.51 -3.70 -11.25
N GLU A 51 6.01 -4.90 -11.54
CA GLU A 51 5.83 -5.51 -12.84
C GLU A 51 4.41 -6.09 -12.92
N TYR A 52 3.57 -5.46 -13.72
CA TYR A 52 2.23 -5.99 -13.97
C TYR A 52 2.29 -7.13 -15.00
N PRO A 53 1.53 -8.23 -14.80
CA PRO A 53 1.31 -9.22 -15.87
C PRO A 53 0.59 -8.55 -17.05
N ASP A 54 0.59 -9.21 -18.21
CA ASP A 54 0.13 -8.59 -19.47
C ASP A 54 -1.31 -8.06 -19.41
N GLU A 55 -2.19 -8.70 -18.66
CA GLU A 55 -3.55 -8.21 -18.40
C GLU A 55 -3.54 -6.89 -17.61
N GLY A 56 -2.71 -6.79 -16.58
CA GLY A 56 -2.57 -5.57 -15.77
C GLY A 56 -1.95 -4.41 -16.53
N LYS A 57 -1.07 -4.68 -17.49
CA LYS A 57 -0.46 -3.65 -18.36
C LYS A 57 -1.46 -2.97 -19.29
N LYS A 58 -2.62 -3.58 -19.52
CA LYS A 58 -3.68 -3.02 -20.37
C LYS A 58 -4.64 -2.12 -19.59
N MET A 59 -4.60 -2.12 -18.25
CA MET A 59 -5.38 -1.19 -17.46
C MET A 59 -4.94 0.25 -17.68
N LEU A 60 -5.86 1.19 -17.50
CA LEU A 60 -5.55 2.62 -17.54
C LEU A 60 -4.80 3.02 -16.27
N GLY A 61 -3.85 3.93 -16.40
CA GLY A 61 -3.01 4.38 -15.28
C GLY A 61 -1.66 3.64 -15.22
N PRO A 62 -1.05 3.42 -14.04
CA PRO A 62 -1.60 3.80 -12.73
C PRO A 62 -1.49 5.30 -12.41
N PHE A 63 -2.51 5.86 -11.78
CA PHE A 63 -2.44 7.19 -11.16
C PHE A 63 -1.76 7.07 -9.79
N ASN A 64 -0.72 7.83 -9.53
CA ASN A 64 0.03 7.73 -8.29
C ASN A 64 -0.57 8.62 -7.20
N LEU A 65 -1.06 8.00 -6.11
CA LEU A 65 -1.58 8.68 -4.92
C LEU A 65 -0.57 8.67 -3.75
N GLY A 66 0.44 7.80 -3.80
CA GLY A 66 1.32 7.48 -2.68
C GLY A 66 2.49 8.46 -2.48
N GLY A 67 3.12 8.28 -1.35
CA GLY A 67 4.37 8.91 -0.95
C GLY A 67 5.16 7.97 -0.03
N LEU A 68 5.78 8.48 1.03
CA LEU A 68 6.54 7.64 1.96
C LEU A 68 5.67 6.51 2.54
N ASN A 69 6.20 5.31 2.46
CA ASN A 69 5.56 4.03 2.81
C ASN A 69 4.12 3.87 2.31
N GLY A 70 3.82 4.41 1.13
CA GLY A 70 2.54 4.22 0.47
C GLY A 70 1.36 4.99 1.10
N TYR A 71 1.58 5.89 2.04
CA TYR A 71 0.50 6.73 2.55
C TYR A 71 0.03 7.71 1.44
N PRO A 72 -1.29 7.91 1.24
CA PRO A 72 -1.82 8.67 0.10
C PRO A 72 -1.66 10.19 0.28
N PHE A 73 -0.43 10.67 0.18
CA PHE A 73 -0.06 12.07 0.41
C PHE A 73 -0.53 13.06 -0.66
N THR A 74 -0.98 12.59 -1.83
CA THR A 74 -1.62 13.48 -2.83
C THR A 74 -2.97 14.01 -2.35
N GLY A 75 -3.54 13.37 -1.33
CA GLY A 75 -4.74 13.83 -0.66
C GLY A 75 -5.97 13.89 -1.55
N LEU A 76 -6.93 14.71 -1.12
CA LEU A 76 -8.23 14.83 -1.80
C LEU A 76 -8.11 15.34 -3.24
N THR A 77 -7.17 16.27 -3.51
CA THR A 77 -6.94 16.78 -4.86
C THR A 77 -6.46 15.70 -5.81
N GLY A 78 -5.54 14.83 -5.37
CA GLY A 78 -5.08 13.69 -6.16
C GLY A 78 -6.20 12.69 -6.43
N MET A 79 -7.01 12.37 -5.42
CA MET A 79 -8.15 11.48 -5.59
C MET A 79 -9.21 12.06 -6.55
N ALA A 80 -9.50 13.35 -6.46
CA ALA A 80 -10.41 14.02 -7.38
C ALA A 80 -9.88 14.03 -8.82
N ALA A 81 -8.58 14.31 -9.01
CA ALA A 81 -7.97 14.22 -10.33
C ALA A 81 -8.07 12.80 -10.91
N PHE A 82 -7.76 11.77 -10.10
CA PHE A 82 -7.92 10.38 -10.50
C PHE A 82 -9.35 10.05 -10.93
N SER A 83 -10.35 10.47 -10.14
CA SER A 83 -11.75 10.13 -10.40
C SER A 83 -12.26 10.62 -11.75
N HIS A 84 -11.74 11.75 -12.27
CA HIS A 84 -12.08 12.30 -13.57
C HIS A 84 -11.54 11.48 -14.77
N HIS A 85 -10.57 10.59 -14.53
CA HIS A 85 -10.02 9.72 -15.57
C HIS A 85 -10.71 8.35 -15.65
N VAL A 86 -11.67 8.06 -14.77
CA VAL A 86 -12.40 6.79 -14.76
C VAL A 86 -13.36 6.75 -15.93
N PRO A 87 -13.35 5.68 -16.78
CA PRO A 87 -14.31 5.53 -17.87
C PRO A 87 -15.75 5.48 -17.34
N PHE A 88 -16.68 6.12 -18.03
CA PHE A 88 -18.08 6.21 -17.60
C PHE A 88 -18.77 4.86 -17.42
N ASP A 89 -18.44 3.88 -18.27
CA ASP A 89 -18.97 2.50 -18.23
C ASP A 89 -18.01 1.51 -17.53
N GLY A 90 -16.95 2.01 -16.95
CA GLY A 90 -15.85 1.25 -16.38
C GLY A 90 -15.81 1.27 -14.85
N ALA A 91 -14.62 1.05 -14.33
CA ALA A 91 -14.35 0.96 -12.90
C ALA A 91 -13.16 1.83 -12.46
N ALA A 92 -13.29 2.40 -11.28
CA ALA A 92 -12.16 2.88 -10.49
C ALA A 92 -11.60 1.73 -9.65
N MET A 93 -10.29 1.56 -9.64
CA MET A 93 -9.59 0.62 -8.75
C MET A 93 -8.54 1.39 -7.95
N VAL A 94 -8.69 1.44 -6.64
CA VAL A 94 -7.75 2.08 -5.72
C VAL A 94 -6.99 0.99 -4.98
N PHE A 95 -5.71 0.84 -5.28
CA PHE A 95 -4.79 -0.07 -4.59
C PHE A 95 -3.91 0.72 -3.64
N TYR A 96 -3.82 0.33 -2.36
CA TYR A 96 -2.89 0.93 -1.40
C TYR A 96 -2.10 -0.15 -0.65
N ALA A 97 -0.80 0.08 -0.52
CA ALA A 97 0.06 -0.87 0.14
C ALA A 97 1.32 -0.20 0.73
N PRO A 98 1.45 -0.15 2.05
CA PRO A 98 2.76 0.05 2.66
C PRO A 98 3.65 -1.16 2.39
N HIS A 99 4.96 -0.98 2.59
CA HIS A 99 5.91 -2.05 2.33
C HIS A 99 6.88 -2.30 3.47
N ILE A 100 7.43 -3.51 3.49
CA ILE A 100 8.42 -3.98 4.47
C ILE A 100 9.37 -4.97 3.81
N GLY A 101 10.61 -5.04 4.29
CA GLY A 101 11.60 -6.00 3.79
C GLY A 101 11.60 -7.31 4.56
N VAL A 102 11.95 -8.41 3.87
CA VAL A 102 12.39 -9.68 4.47
C VAL A 102 13.61 -10.16 3.69
N SER A 103 14.79 -10.17 4.32
CA SER A 103 16.03 -10.60 3.67
C SER A 103 16.06 -12.12 3.42
N LYS A 104 17.01 -12.56 2.61
CA LYS A 104 17.24 -14.00 2.39
C LYS A 104 17.65 -14.75 3.66
N GLU A 105 18.16 -14.07 4.67
CA GLU A 105 18.43 -14.63 5.99
C GLU A 105 17.17 -14.70 6.88
N GLY A 106 16.08 -14.05 6.47
CA GLY A 106 14.83 -13.95 7.23
C GLY A 106 14.80 -12.73 8.17
N GLU A 107 15.69 -11.75 8.00
CA GLU A 107 15.65 -10.52 8.78
C GLU A 107 14.51 -9.62 8.32
N LEU A 108 13.64 -9.26 9.26
CA LEU A 108 12.49 -8.38 8.99
C LEU A 108 12.92 -6.90 8.98
N GLY A 109 12.42 -6.14 8.03
CA GLY A 109 12.74 -4.72 7.84
C GLY A 109 14.03 -4.47 7.07
N LYS A 110 14.62 -5.49 6.44
CA LYS A 110 15.86 -5.38 5.66
C LYS A 110 15.76 -6.13 4.34
N ILE A 111 16.53 -5.65 3.35
CA ILE A 111 16.75 -6.31 2.05
C ILE A 111 18.15 -5.99 1.53
N LEU A 112 18.68 -6.84 0.66
CA LEU A 112 19.84 -6.55 -0.16
C LEU A 112 19.36 -5.98 -1.51
N ARG A 113 19.73 -4.73 -1.82
CA ARG A 113 19.38 -4.06 -3.08
C ARG A 113 20.43 -4.33 -4.15
N VAL A 114 20.06 -4.16 -5.41
CA VAL A 114 21.02 -4.18 -6.51
C VAL A 114 22.11 -3.16 -6.28
N GLY A 115 23.37 -3.58 -6.45
CA GLY A 115 24.55 -2.70 -6.30
C GLY A 115 24.96 -2.42 -4.85
N GLN A 116 24.37 -3.09 -3.86
CA GLN A 116 24.79 -3.03 -2.46
C GLN A 116 25.47 -4.33 -2.02
N ASP A 117 26.50 -4.21 -1.18
CA ASP A 117 27.21 -5.34 -0.58
C ASP A 117 26.56 -5.80 0.75
N GLN A 118 25.74 -4.96 1.35
CA GLN A 118 25.09 -5.23 2.64
C GLN A 118 23.60 -4.89 2.59
N SER A 119 22.81 -5.63 3.36
CA SER A 119 21.38 -5.36 3.52
C SER A 119 21.14 -3.98 4.13
N SER A 120 20.14 -3.29 3.62
CA SER A 120 19.69 -1.97 4.07
C SER A 120 18.24 -1.98 4.51
N SER A 121 17.79 -0.91 5.19
CA SER A 121 16.42 -0.79 5.69
C SER A 121 15.39 -0.75 4.55
N CYS A 122 14.26 -1.43 4.79
CA CYS A 122 13.07 -1.43 3.91
C CYS A 122 11.78 -1.59 4.75
N CYS A 123 10.87 -0.63 4.83
CA CYS A 123 10.94 0.74 4.31
C CYS A 123 11.86 1.62 5.19
N GLY A 124 12.75 2.36 4.58
CA GLY A 124 13.66 3.25 5.31
C GLY A 124 12.95 4.30 6.16
N ALA A 125 11.90 4.92 5.63
CA ALA A 125 11.10 5.93 6.34
C ALA A 125 10.42 5.35 7.60
N THR A 126 9.90 4.13 7.52
CA THR A 126 9.26 3.46 8.68
C THR A 126 10.29 3.06 9.72
N VAL A 127 11.46 2.56 9.30
CA VAL A 127 12.56 2.23 10.21
C VAL A 127 13.04 3.49 10.95
N LEU A 128 13.19 4.62 10.24
CA LEU A 128 13.56 5.90 10.85
C LEU A 128 12.49 6.36 11.86
N ALA A 129 11.20 6.31 11.50
CA ALA A 129 10.10 6.67 12.40
C ALA A 129 10.08 5.79 13.66
N LEU A 130 10.26 4.48 13.50
CA LEU A 130 10.33 3.53 14.62
C LEU A 130 11.54 3.80 15.54
N ASN A 131 12.71 4.10 14.99
CA ASN A 131 13.89 4.42 15.78
C ASN A 131 13.68 5.72 16.59
N ARG A 132 13.11 6.76 15.99
CA ARG A 132 12.75 8.00 16.71
C ARG A 132 11.72 7.74 17.79
N LEU A 133 10.75 6.85 17.55
CA LEU A 133 9.77 6.45 18.57
C LEU A 133 10.45 5.76 19.76
N LYS A 134 11.33 4.81 19.52
CA LYS A 134 12.09 4.08 20.55
C LYS A 134 12.95 5.01 21.42
N ASN A 135 13.56 6.01 20.80
CA ASN A 135 14.43 6.96 21.45
C ASN A 135 13.67 8.15 22.10
N ASN A 136 12.34 8.21 21.98
CA ASN A 136 11.51 9.37 22.38
C ASN A 136 11.93 10.68 21.70
N GLU A 137 12.34 10.62 20.43
CA GLU A 137 12.82 11.76 19.64
C GLU A 137 11.74 12.35 18.72
N ILE A 138 10.52 11.81 18.72
CA ILE A 138 9.42 12.32 17.89
C ILE A 138 8.94 13.66 18.48
N LYS A 139 9.04 14.69 17.65
CA LYS A 139 8.53 16.02 17.97
C LYS A 139 7.10 16.14 17.44
N THR A 140 6.19 16.59 18.27
CA THR A 140 4.81 16.94 17.90
C THR A 140 4.69 18.42 17.58
N GLY A 141 3.69 18.80 16.80
CA GLY A 141 3.40 20.20 16.49
C GLY A 141 3.43 20.50 15.00
N THR A 142 3.94 21.69 14.61
CA THR A 142 3.96 22.11 13.21
C THR A 142 4.85 21.20 12.38
N LYS A 143 4.29 20.64 11.31
CA LYS A 143 5.02 19.78 10.38
C LYS A 143 6.02 20.61 9.59
N PRO A 144 7.29 20.19 9.48
CA PRO A 144 8.26 20.85 8.64
C PRO A 144 7.83 20.75 7.16
N GLU A 145 7.99 21.81 6.40
CA GLU A 145 7.58 21.86 4.99
C GLU A 145 8.40 20.89 4.12
N ASP A 146 9.66 20.72 4.44
CA ASP A 146 10.63 19.88 3.71
C ASP A 146 10.59 18.39 4.12
N ASP A 147 9.91 18.03 5.21
CA ASP A 147 9.85 16.65 5.72
C ASP A 147 8.47 16.28 6.31
N TYR A 148 7.39 16.89 5.82
CA TYR A 148 6.04 16.70 6.35
C TYR A 148 5.55 15.25 6.25
N GLN A 149 5.99 14.51 5.24
CA GLN A 149 5.60 13.11 5.07
C GLN A 149 6.20 12.24 6.18
N GLN A 150 7.50 12.37 6.43
CA GLN A 150 8.17 11.64 7.50
C GLN A 150 7.59 12.01 8.88
N HIS A 151 7.32 13.29 9.10
CA HIS A 151 6.69 13.76 10.33
C HIS A 151 5.30 13.11 10.54
N SER A 152 4.50 12.99 9.47
CA SER A 152 3.20 12.31 9.54
C SER A 152 3.33 10.85 9.94
N LEU A 153 4.28 10.10 9.36
CA LEU A 153 4.51 8.70 9.74
C LEU A 153 4.91 8.57 11.22
N GLN A 154 5.73 9.49 11.72
CA GLN A 154 6.12 9.53 13.13
C GLN A 154 4.92 9.78 14.05
N GLU A 155 4.04 10.72 13.71
CA GLU A 155 2.82 10.98 14.47
C GLU A 155 1.89 9.76 14.52
N PHE A 156 1.76 9.01 13.40
CA PHE A 156 0.97 7.78 13.39
C PHE A 156 1.53 6.74 14.36
N LEU A 157 2.85 6.53 14.35
CA LEU A 157 3.48 5.60 15.28
C LEU A 157 3.43 6.08 16.73
N LEU A 158 3.54 7.38 16.96
CA LEU A 158 3.44 7.95 18.31
C LEU A 158 2.05 7.74 18.91
N ALA A 159 0.99 7.89 18.10
CA ALA A 159 -0.39 7.63 18.54
C ALA A 159 -0.62 6.17 18.94
N GLU A 160 0.14 5.23 18.39
CA GLU A 160 0.06 3.79 18.66
C GLU A 160 1.31 3.27 19.42
N LYS A 161 1.99 4.15 20.17
CA LYS A 161 3.31 3.89 20.79
C LYS A 161 3.34 2.56 21.55
N GLU A 162 2.41 2.35 22.47
CA GLU A 162 2.38 1.16 23.31
C GLU A 162 2.20 -0.12 22.48
N ARG A 163 1.31 -0.10 21.51
CA ARG A 163 1.07 -1.21 20.58
C ARG A 163 2.33 -1.55 19.78
N VAL A 164 3.02 -0.53 19.27
CA VAL A 164 4.21 -0.71 18.44
C VAL A 164 5.39 -1.21 19.27
N LEU A 165 5.67 -0.59 20.42
CA LEU A 165 6.86 -0.90 21.21
C LEU A 165 6.77 -2.26 21.94
N ASN A 166 5.56 -2.69 22.33
CA ASN A 166 5.34 -3.97 23.03
C ASN A 166 5.12 -5.16 22.07
N ALA A 167 5.11 -4.93 20.76
CA ALA A 167 4.91 -5.99 19.78
C ALA A 167 6.13 -6.92 19.67
N ALA A 168 5.91 -8.20 19.37
CA ALA A 168 6.98 -9.15 19.09
C ALA A 168 7.86 -8.71 17.90
N TYR A 169 7.26 -8.05 16.93
CA TYR A 169 7.93 -7.51 15.73
C TYR A 169 7.56 -6.04 15.53
N PRO A 170 8.19 -5.09 16.24
CA PRO A 170 7.83 -3.67 16.20
C PRO A 170 7.78 -3.06 14.80
N ILE A 171 8.71 -3.45 13.90
CA ILE A 171 8.72 -2.93 12.51
C ILE A 171 7.52 -3.44 11.70
N LYS A 172 7.08 -4.68 11.90
CA LYS A 172 5.87 -5.22 11.28
C LYS A 172 4.64 -4.44 11.77
N THR A 173 4.51 -4.27 13.09
CA THR A 173 3.41 -3.53 13.70
C THR A 173 3.39 -2.07 13.25
N ALA A 174 4.56 -1.42 13.12
CA ALA A 174 4.66 -0.08 12.56
C ALA A 174 4.14 -0.02 11.10
N THR A 175 4.45 -1.03 10.28
CA THR A 175 3.92 -1.13 8.91
C THR A 175 2.41 -1.34 8.91
N GLU A 176 1.87 -2.15 9.83
CA GLU A 176 0.43 -2.37 10.00
C GLU A 176 -0.30 -1.09 10.44
N VAL A 177 0.28 -0.30 11.34
CA VAL A 177 -0.26 1.03 11.71
C VAL A 177 -0.36 1.94 10.48
N ILE A 178 0.68 1.98 9.64
CA ILE A 178 0.65 2.79 8.41
C ILE A 178 -0.40 2.25 7.43
N PHE A 179 -0.57 0.93 7.32
CA PHE A 179 -1.63 0.31 6.52
C PHE A 179 -3.03 0.77 6.97
N GLU A 180 -3.31 0.72 8.26
CA GLU A 180 -4.57 1.15 8.85
C GLU A 180 -4.83 2.64 8.58
N LYS A 181 -3.82 3.50 8.83
CA LYS A 181 -3.91 4.95 8.58
C LYS A 181 -4.09 5.28 7.10
N SER A 182 -3.47 4.51 6.21
CA SER A 182 -3.67 4.65 4.75
C SER A 182 -5.10 4.29 4.36
N GLY A 183 -5.64 3.19 4.88
CA GLY A 183 -7.03 2.79 4.67
C GLY A 183 -8.03 3.84 5.15
N GLU A 184 -7.86 4.37 6.38
CA GLU A 184 -8.69 5.45 6.92
C GLU A 184 -8.68 6.70 6.02
N MET A 185 -7.51 7.05 5.47
CA MET A 185 -7.39 8.21 4.57
C MET A 185 -8.03 7.94 3.21
N ILE A 186 -7.83 6.77 2.61
CA ILE A 186 -8.48 6.34 1.35
C ILE A 186 -10.00 6.42 1.51
N ASP A 187 -10.56 5.87 2.59
CA ASP A 187 -12.00 5.90 2.86
C ASP A 187 -12.53 7.33 2.97
N ARG A 188 -11.78 8.19 3.66
CA ARG A 188 -12.13 9.61 3.80
C ARG A 188 -12.12 10.34 2.46
N MET A 189 -11.15 10.05 1.61
CA MET A 189 -11.04 10.64 0.28
C MET A 189 -12.18 10.15 -0.64
N ILE A 190 -12.46 8.86 -0.64
CA ILE A 190 -13.57 8.27 -1.42
C ILE A 190 -14.90 8.93 -1.08
N ARG A 191 -15.23 9.05 0.22
CA ARG A 191 -16.49 9.68 0.68
C ARG A 191 -16.64 11.15 0.28
N LYS A 192 -15.57 11.81 -0.12
CA LYS A 192 -15.54 13.24 -0.50
C LYS A 192 -15.31 13.46 -1.99
N THR A 193 -15.21 12.38 -2.77
CA THR A 193 -14.91 12.44 -4.20
C THR A 193 -16.07 11.88 -5.01
N ASN A 194 -16.46 12.58 -6.07
CA ASN A 194 -17.44 12.07 -7.03
C ASN A 194 -16.69 11.25 -8.09
N PHE A 195 -17.14 10.02 -8.32
CA PHE A 195 -16.60 9.14 -9.35
C PHE A 195 -17.58 9.05 -10.54
N THR A 196 -17.04 8.86 -11.74
CA THR A 196 -17.84 8.77 -12.97
C THR A 196 -18.13 7.36 -13.47
N GLY A 197 -17.40 6.36 -12.96
CA GLY A 197 -17.55 4.96 -13.39
C GLY A 197 -18.77 4.25 -12.80
N LYS A 198 -18.95 2.98 -13.14
CA LYS A 198 -19.99 2.10 -12.58
C LYS A 198 -19.59 1.45 -11.27
N TYR A 199 -18.29 1.14 -11.13
CA TYR A 199 -17.77 0.38 -10.01
C TYR A 199 -16.58 1.09 -9.36
N LEU A 200 -16.45 0.91 -8.07
CA LEU A 200 -15.27 1.34 -7.30
C LEU A 200 -14.79 0.17 -6.45
N PHE A 201 -13.56 -0.25 -6.69
CA PHE A 201 -12.88 -1.28 -5.93
C PHE A 201 -11.77 -0.68 -5.08
N VAL A 202 -11.70 -1.11 -3.82
CA VAL A 202 -10.62 -0.74 -2.89
C VAL A 202 -9.87 -1.99 -2.49
N ILE A 203 -8.57 -2.00 -2.76
CA ILE A 203 -7.68 -3.11 -2.49
C ILE A 203 -6.58 -2.62 -1.56
N GLY A 204 -6.41 -3.28 -0.43
CA GLY A 204 -5.34 -3.01 0.53
C GLY A 204 -4.47 -4.25 0.74
N ALA A 205 -3.16 -4.08 0.65
CA ALA A 205 -2.19 -5.15 0.88
C ALA A 205 -0.96 -4.64 1.62
N ILE A 206 -0.13 -5.55 2.08
CA ILE A 206 1.26 -5.23 2.48
C ILE A 206 2.17 -5.80 1.40
N ILE A 207 3.04 -4.94 0.84
CA ILE A 207 4.10 -5.38 -0.07
C ILE A 207 5.27 -5.86 0.77
N ILE A 208 5.73 -7.07 0.50
CA ILE A 208 6.91 -7.67 1.15
C ILE A 208 8.02 -7.73 0.10
N ASN A 209 8.94 -6.78 0.19
CA ASN A 209 10.12 -6.76 -0.65
C ASN A 209 11.13 -7.77 -0.12
N THR A 210 11.89 -8.36 -1.02
CA THR A 210 12.96 -9.28 -0.66
C THR A 210 14.27 -8.87 -1.34
N ASP A 211 15.35 -9.57 -1.07
CA ASP A 211 16.60 -9.33 -1.76
C ASP A 211 16.38 -9.41 -3.27
N TRP A 212 17.06 -8.58 -4.03
CA TRP A 212 16.83 -8.31 -5.44
C TRP A 212 16.72 -9.57 -6.35
N GLN A 213 17.29 -10.72 -5.90
CA GLN A 213 17.24 -11.98 -6.64
C GLN A 213 15.87 -12.68 -6.62
N PHE A 214 14.95 -12.30 -5.71
CA PHE A 214 13.78 -13.13 -5.41
C PHE A 214 12.41 -12.50 -5.75
N GLY A 215 12.36 -11.25 -6.17
CA GLY A 215 11.08 -10.56 -6.42
C GLY A 215 10.30 -10.25 -5.14
N SER A 216 9.15 -9.65 -5.29
CA SER A 216 8.29 -9.23 -4.18
C SER A 216 7.10 -10.14 -3.97
N PHE A 217 6.56 -10.13 -2.75
CA PHE A 217 5.34 -10.82 -2.35
C PHE A 217 4.32 -9.81 -1.85
N LEU A 218 3.05 -10.16 -1.84
CA LEU A 218 1.99 -9.35 -1.27
C LEU A 218 1.10 -10.20 -0.38
N GLU A 219 0.65 -9.60 0.72
CA GLU A 219 -0.40 -10.16 1.55
C GLU A 219 -1.65 -9.29 1.46
N LEU A 220 -2.71 -9.83 0.85
CA LEU A 220 -4.00 -9.17 0.73
C LEU A 220 -4.64 -9.02 2.12
N ARG A 221 -5.10 -7.80 2.44
CA ARG A 221 -5.71 -7.45 3.73
C ARG A 221 -7.10 -6.86 3.57
N ARG A 222 -7.41 -6.36 2.38
CA ARG A 222 -8.66 -5.69 2.07
C ARG A 222 -8.97 -5.83 0.60
N PHE A 223 -10.19 -6.23 0.25
CA PHE A 223 -10.71 -6.17 -1.10
C PHE A 223 -12.21 -5.91 -1.03
N GLU A 224 -12.65 -4.75 -1.46
CA GLU A 224 -14.00 -4.27 -1.25
C GLU A 224 -14.56 -3.62 -2.51
N GLU A 225 -15.88 -3.74 -2.68
CA GLU A 225 -16.68 -2.94 -3.60
C GLU A 225 -17.40 -1.83 -2.85
N TRP A 226 -17.40 -0.63 -3.41
CA TRP A 226 -18.01 0.57 -2.86
C TRP A 226 -19.11 1.11 -3.76
N ASP A 227 -20.20 1.61 -3.16
CA ASP A 227 -21.23 2.39 -3.84
C ASP A 227 -20.66 3.78 -4.17
N ILE A 228 -20.54 4.07 -5.46
CA ILE A 228 -19.94 5.32 -5.95
C ILE A 228 -20.78 6.54 -5.55
N GLU A 229 -22.12 6.42 -5.57
CA GLU A 229 -23.00 7.52 -5.28
C GLU A 229 -23.08 7.84 -3.79
N LYS A 230 -23.09 6.81 -2.96
CA LYS A 230 -23.23 6.96 -1.51
C LYS A 230 -21.91 7.04 -0.76
N GLY A 231 -20.80 6.66 -1.40
CA GLY A 231 -19.48 6.60 -0.77
C GLY A 231 -19.44 5.62 0.42
N ILE A 232 -20.15 4.50 0.34
CA ILE A 232 -20.19 3.47 1.37
C ILE A 232 -19.75 2.12 0.81
N ARG A 233 -19.16 1.28 1.66
CA ARG A 233 -18.82 -0.09 1.30
C ARG A 233 -20.10 -0.90 1.05
N ILE A 234 -20.20 -1.59 -0.11
CA ILE A 234 -21.31 -2.48 -0.45
C ILE A 234 -21.05 -3.87 0.10
N ARG A 235 -19.87 -4.43 -0.21
CA ARG A 235 -19.48 -5.78 0.20
C ARG A 235 -17.98 -5.95 0.33
N ASP A 236 -17.60 -6.95 1.11
CA ASP A 236 -16.26 -7.49 1.17
C ASP A 236 -16.12 -8.57 0.09
N LEU A 237 -15.00 -8.54 -0.65
CA LEU A 237 -14.68 -9.49 -1.72
C LEU A 237 -13.59 -10.50 -1.29
N LEU A 238 -13.14 -10.44 -0.03
CA LEU A 238 -12.18 -11.40 0.51
C LEU A 238 -12.79 -12.79 0.79
N GLY A 239 -14.09 -12.90 0.86
CA GLY A 239 -14.83 -14.14 1.17
C GLY A 239 -15.17 -14.27 2.64
#